data_cef1f1ae9b88097ff21973b9d588bedd
#
_entry.id   cef1f1ae9b88097ff21973b9d588bedd
#
_cell.length_a   1.000
_cell.length_b   1.000
_cell.length_c   1.000
_cell.angle_alpha   90.00
_cell.angle_beta   90.00
_cell.angle_gamma   90.00
#
_symmetry.space_group_name_H-M   'P 1'
#
loop_
_entity.id
_entity.type
_entity.pdbx_description
1 polymer ?
#
loop_
_entity_poly.entity_id
_entity_poly.type
_entity_poly.pdbx_seq_one_letter_code
_entity_poly.pdbx_strand_id
1 'polypeptide(L)'
;MLSNSVSEAGYDVLLASDAVGVLTMALRHKPDCVVLGPRLAAGGAQHALRRLRSSVHTAGICVIALADHGAEKQALLSGGAEACLDLPVDFTELTRALRELLLVRRTVATAPIAILSDPGRLAALGNTGMLDSEPDEEFDILTRLAAQLLGTPVALVSLVDDQRQFFKSQVGLPHPWDKSRQTPLSHSFCQWVVSSDEELVVSDAREHAILRTNGAISDLGVVAYAGVPLSAATGETIGSFCAIDCKPRDWNSEQLATLRDLGQVVNACSAFNQLRLGGRQPGTDTAWFLGTTRVTARGFVGAARLLGRHGANPEVRATLLGVIERRAHELIDAAEAPPGKRAAA
;
A
#
# COMPACT_ATOMS: atom_id res chain seq x y z
N MET A 1 23.95 -27.81 -6.23
CA MET A 1 23.75 -28.99 -5.39
C MET A 1 22.33 -29.02 -4.80
N LEU A 2 21.91 -28.08 -3.94
CA LEU A 2 20.57 -28.08 -3.32
C LEU A 2 19.41 -28.15 -4.33
N SER A 3 19.46 -27.38 -5.41
CA SER A 3 18.42 -27.38 -6.46
C SER A 3 18.23 -28.73 -7.12
N ASN A 4 19.33 -29.42 -7.43
CA ASN A 4 19.26 -30.74 -8.09
C ASN A 4 18.63 -31.78 -7.14
N SER A 5 19.01 -31.76 -5.88
CA SER A 5 18.47 -32.70 -4.88
C SER A 5 16.99 -32.44 -4.60
N VAL A 6 16.54 -31.18 -4.62
CA VAL A 6 15.11 -30.84 -4.47
C VAL A 6 14.32 -31.28 -5.72
N SER A 7 14.89 -31.11 -6.93
CA SER A 7 14.27 -31.62 -8.18
C SER A 7 14.19 -33.15 -8.19
N GLU A 8 15.23 -33.85 -7.72
CA GLU A 8 15.22 -35.33 -7.58
C GLU A 8 14.16 -35.83 -6.60
N ALA A 9 13.79 -35.00 -5.60
CA ALA A 9 12.68 -35.28 -4.68
C ALA A 9 11.28 -35.02 -5.29
N GLY A 10 11.21 -34.63 -6.57
CA GLY A 10 9.94 -34.47 -7.31
C GLY A 10 9.34 -33.07 -7.24
N TYR A 11 10.13 -32.04 -6.90
CA TYR A 11 9.68 -30.64 -6.91
C TYR A 11 10.16 -29.91 -8.16
N ASP A 12 9.31 -29.04 -8.71
CA ASP A 12 9.70 -28.07 -9.73
C ASP A 12 10.48 -26.93 -9.09
N VAL A 13 11.71 -26.69 -9.55
CA VAL A 13 12.61 -25.71 -8.94
C VAL A 13 12.85 -24.51 -9.84
N LEU A 14 12.56 -23.32 -9.31
CA LEU A 14 12.93 -22.04 -9.92
C LEU A 14 14.07 -21.40 -9.11
N LEU A 15 15.03 -20.79 -9.80
CA LEU A 15 16.21 -20.19 -9.15
C LEU A 15 16.20 -18.67 -9.31
N ALA A 16 16.47 -17.97 -8.21
CA ALA A 16 16.71 -16.54 -8.17
C ALA A 16 18.03 -16.23 -7.45
N SER A 17 18.79 -15.26 -7.95
CA SER A 17 20.11 -14.89 -7.43
C SER A 17 20.09 -13.72 -6.44
N ASP A 18 18.99 -12.98 -6.41
CA ASP A 18 18.84 -11.77 -5.59
C ASP A 18 17.39 -11.57 -5.13
N ALA A 19 17.20 -10.63 -4.20
CA ALA A 19 15.91 -10.37 -3.59
C ALA A 19 14.83 -9.86 -4.58
N VAL A 20 15.24 -9.14 -5.62
CA VAL A 20 14.31 -8.65 -6.66
C VAL A 20 13.83 -9.81 -7.53
N GLY A 21 14.74 -10.69 -7.93
CA GLY A 21 14.43 -11.91 -8.67
C GLY A 21 13.50 -12.84 -7.89
N VAL A 22 13.72 -13.00 -6.58
CA VAL A 22 12.81 -13.78 -5.71
C VAL A 22 11.40 -13.23 -5.76
N LEU A 23 11.21 -11.92 -5.58
CA LEU A 23 9.89 -11.30 -5.62
C LEU A 23 9.24 -11.41 -7.01
N THR A 24 10.00 -11.13 -8.06
CA THR A 24 9.52 -11.21 -9.45
C THR A 24 9.04 -12.63 -9.79
N MET A 25 9.82 -13.65 -9.42
CA MET A 25 9.43 -15.04 -9.64
C MET A 25 8.25 -15.46 -8.78
N ALA A 26 8.20 -15.01 -7.51
CA ALA A 26 7.08 -15.29 -6.62
C ALA A 26 5.76 -14.71 -7.16
N LEU A 27 5.78 -13.49 -7.67
CA LEU A 27 4.61 -12.85 -8.30
C LEU A 27 4.17 -13.55 -9.59
N ARG A 28 5.15 -13.92 -10.44
CA ARG A 28 4.88 -14.50 -11.77
C ARG A 28 4.44 -15.95 -11.70
N HIS A 29 5.11 -16.76 -10.89
CA HIS A 29 4.95 -18.21 -10.87
C HIS A 29 4.16 -18.72 -9.67
N LYS A 30 3.93 -17.88 -8.65
CA LYS A 30 3.17 -18.22 -7.41
C LYS A 30 3.59 -19.58 -6.82
N PRO A 31 4.89 -19.77 -6.50
CA PRO A 31 5.38 -21.02 -5.98
C PRO A 31 4.70 -21.37 -4.64
N ASP A 32 4.59 -22.64 -4.33
CA ASP A 32 4.03 -23.09 -3.06
C ASP A 32 4.98 -22.80 -1.88
N CYS A 33 6.28 -22.78 -2.14
CA CYS A 33 7.30 -22.48 -1.14
C CYS A 33 8.50 -21.73 -1.74
N VAL A 34 9.11 -20.85 -0.95
CA VAL A 34 10.37 -20.18 -1.27
C VAL A 34 11.42 -20.58 -0.26
N VAL A 35 12.59 -21.06 -0.72
CA VAL A 35 13.75 -21.33 0.13
C VAL A 35 14.74 -20.18 0.00
N LEU A 36 14.95 -19.41 1.06
CA LEU A 36 15.84 -18.25 1.09
C LEU A 36 17.22 -18.64 1.63
N GLY A 37 18.23 -18.56 0.78
CA GLY A 37 19.62 -18.74 1.19
C GLY A 37 20.23 -17.48 1.83
N PRO A 38 21.29 -17.61 2.67
CA PRO A 38 21.91 -16.46 3.36
C PRO A 38 22.66 -15.52 2.42
N ARG A 39 23.12 -16.00 1.28
CA ARG A 39 23.95 -15.26 0.30
C ARG A 39 23.12 -14.65 -0.84
N LEU A 40 21.94 -14.13 -0.53
CA LEU A 40 21.14 -13.43 -1.52
C LEU A 40 21.73 -12.03 -1.79
N ALA A 41 22.02 -11.71 -3.05
CA ALA A 41 22.42 -10.36 -3.42
C ALA A 41 21.28 -9.33 -3.21
N ALA A 42 21.61 -8.06 -3.22
CA ALA A 42 20.64 -6.95 -3.13
C ALA A 42 19.72 -7.02 -1.90
N GLY A 43 20.29 -7.01 -0.70
CA GLY A 43 19.56 -6.86 0.56
C GLY A 43 19.39 -8.13 1.40
N GLY A 44 19.82 -9.30 0.89
CA GLY A 44 19.84 -10.54 1.67
C GLY A 44 18.47 -11.18 1.92
N ALA A 45 18.49 -12.29 2.67
CA ALA A 45 17.30 -13.09 2.96
C ALA A 45 16.22 -12.33 3.75
N GLN A 46 16.62 -11.48 4.70
CA GLN A 46 15.68 -10.69 5.50
C GLN A 46 14.93 -9.67 4.66
N HIS A 47 15.60 -9.02 3.70
CA HIS A 47 14.95 -8.08 2.79
C HIS A 47 13.97 -8.78 1.85
N ALA A 48 14.37 -9.91 1.26
CA ALA A 48 13.50 -10.72 0.42
C ALA A 48 12.25 -11.20 1.20
N LEU A 49 12.45 -11.69 2.42
CA LEU A 49 11.36 -12.13 3.29
C LEU A 49 10.39 -10.99 3.61
N ARG A 50 10.88 -9.81 3.98
CA ARG A 50 10.06 -8.64 4.24
C ARG A 50 9.21 -8.28 3.02
N ARG A 51 9.81 -8.24 1.83
CA ARG A 51 9.10 -7.96 0.57
C ARG A 51 8.04 -9.03 0.26
N LEU A 52 8.34 -10.31 0.46
CA LEU A 52 7.36 -11.40 0.30
C LEU A 52 6.18 -11.25 1.27
N ARG A 53 6.41 -10.83 2.49
CA ARG A 53 5.37 -10.68 3.53
C ARG A 53 4.54 -9.40 3.36
N SER A 54 5.11 -8.35 2.80
CA SER A 54 4.43 -7.06 2.63
C SER A 54 3.35 -7.05 1.55
N SER A 55 3.46 -7.91 0.54
CA SER A 55 2.51 -7.96 -0.57
C SER A 55 1.43 -9.02 -0.35
N VAL A 56 0.17 -8.66 -0.54
CA VAL A 56 -0.97 -9.58 -0.47
C VAL A 56 -0.85 -10.75 -1.47
N HIS A 57 -0.15 -10.55 -2.59
CA HIS A 57 0.02 -11.58 -3.62
C HIS A 57 1.04 -12.66 -3.23
N THR A 58 1.96 -12.37 -2.31
CA THR A 58 3.05 -13.28 -1.92
C THR A 58 3.09 -13.61 -0.43
N ALA A 59 2.34 -12.87 0.40
CA ALA A 59 2.36 -13.06 1.87
C ALA A 59 1.95 -14.46 2.32
N GLY A 60 1.12 -15.15 1.53
CA GLY A 60 0.68 -16.53 1.80
C GLY A 60 1.66 -17.63 1.34
N ILE A 61 2.73 -17.27 0.61
CA ILE A 61 3.73 -18.24 0.15
C ILE A 61 4.53 -18.73 1.36
N CYS A 62 4.69 -20.06 1.48
CA CYS A 62 5.54 -20.64 2.51
C CYS A 62 7.00 -20.23 2.31
N VAL A 63 7.71 -19.88 3.40
CA VAL A 63 9.13 -19.51 3.32
C VAL A 63 9.94 -20.34 4.31
N ILE A 64 10.91 -21.06 3.80
CA ILE A 64 11.97 -21.69 4.58
C ILE A 64 13.24 -20.86 4.41
N ALA A 65 13.83 -20.41 5.50
CA ALA A 65 15.11 -19.70 5.48
C ALA A 65 16.27 -20.63 5.81
N LEU A 66 17.45 -20.31 5.27
CA LEU A 66 18.70 -20.97 5.62
C LEU A 66 19.61 -19.95 6.31
N ALA A 67 20.16 -20.24 7.47
CA ALA A 67 21.00 -19.31 8.23
C ALA A 67 22.30 -19.95 8.72
N ASP A 68 23.36 -19.13 8.78
CA ASP A 68 24.65 -19.55 9.32
C ASP A 68 24.73 -19.41 10.85
N HIS A 69 23.97 -18.52 11.46
CA HIS A 69 24.10 -18.14 12.90
C HIS A 69 22.75 -17.93 13.58
N GLY A 70 22.72 -18.20 14.89
CA GLY A 70 21.49 -18.15 15.71
C GLY A 70 20.76 -16.80 15.73
N ALA A 71 21.47 -15.67 15.71
CA ALA A 71 20.85 -14.34 15.68
C ALA A 71 20.12 -14.06 14.35
N GLU A 72 20.69 -14.50 13.22
CA GLU A 72 20.06 -14.41 11.91
C GLU A 72 18.81 -15.30 11.83
N LYS A 73 18.90 -16.53 12.36
CA LYS A 73 17.77 -17.46 12.46
C LYS A 73 16.58 -16.84 13.18
N GLN A 74 16.84 -16.22 14.34
CA GLN A 74 15.78 -15.56 15.12
C GLN A 74 15.15 -14.40 14.35
N ALA A 75 15.96 -13.59 13.65
CA ALA A 75 15.47 -12.47 12.86
C ALA A 75 14.60 -12.93 11.66
N LEU A 76 14.96 -14.03 11.00
CA LEU A 76 14.20 -14.60 9.91
C LEU A 76 12.87 -15.22 10.37
N LEU A 77 12.88 -15.95 11.49
CA LEU A 77 11.64 -16.47 12.08
C LEU A 77 10.70 -15.35 12.54
N SER A 78 11.25 -14.32 13.23
CA SER A 78 10.48 -13.14 13.63
C SER A 78 9.96 -12.34 12.42
N GLY A 79 10.71 -12.36 11.31
CA GLY A 79 10.32 -11.76 10.03
C GLY A 79 9.24 -12.54 9.29
N GLY A 80 8.81 -13.70 9.81
CA GLY A 80 7.72 -14.50 9.27
C GLY A 80 8.14 -15.66 8.36
N ALA A 81 9.37 -16.16 8.44
CA ALA A 81 9.72 -17.47 7.88
C ALA A 81 9.04 -18.57 8.70
N GLU A 82 8.46 -19.58 8.04
CA GLU A 82 7.81 -20.71 8.72
C GLU A 82 8.83 -21.68 9.34
N ALA A 83 9.98 -21.78 8.71
CA ALA A 83 11.11 -22.55 9.25
C ALA A 83 12.44 -21.87 8.93
N CYS A 84 13.44 -22.13 9.75
CA CYS A 84 14.81 -21.73 9.48
C CYS A 84 15.76 -22.90 9.81
N LEU A 85 16.47 -23.37 8.78
CA LEU A 85 17.40 -24.49 8.88
C LEU A 85 18.83 -23.98 8.98
N ASP A 86 19.64 -24.69 9.74
CA ASP A 86 21.04 -24.35 9.94
C ASP A 86 21.90 -24.81 8.74
N LEU A 87 22.95 -24.07 8.45
CA LEU A 87 23.92 -24.45 7.42
C LEU A 87 25.11 -25.20 8.06
N PRO A 88 25.65 -26.20 7.40
CA PRO A 88 25.24 -26.77 6.09
C PRO A 88 23.90 -27.50 6.20
N VAL A 89 22.99 -27.24 5.26
CA VAL A 89 21.65 -27.80 5.33
C VAL A 89 21.67 -29.32 5.11
N ASP A 90 20.98 -30.04 6.00
CA ASP A 90 20.66 -31.43 5.78
C ASP A 90 19.48 -31.55 4.81
N PHE A 91 19.69 -32.24 3.70
CA PHE A 91 18.69 -32.45 2.67
C PHE A 91 17.45 -33.18 3.20
N THR A 92 17.63 -34.14 4.10
CA THR A 92 16.53 -34.85 4.74
C THR A 92 15.67 -33.92 5.59
N GLU A 93 16.32 -33.01 6.30
CA GLU A 93 15.63 -31.99 7.11
C GLU A 93 14.88 -30.99 6.20
N LEU A 94 15.49 -30.52 5.13
CA LEU A 94 14.82 -29.61 4.17
C LEU A 94 13.61 -30.27 3.50
N THR A 95 13.71 -31.51 3.05
CA THR A 95 12.58 -32.21 2.42
C THR A 95 11.48 -32.53 3.41
N ARG A 96 11.81 -32.82 4.66
CA ARG A 96 10.82 -32.97 5.72
C ARG A 96 10.08 -31.66 5.98
N ALA A 97 10.79 -30.55 6.14
CA ALA A 97 10.20 -29.23 6.34
C ALA A 97 9.31 -28.83 5.17
N LEU A 98 9.74 -29.05 3.93
CA LEU A 98 8.92 -28.82 2.74
C LEU A 98 7.60 -29.62 2.78
N ARG A 99 7.66 -30.92 3.08
CA ARG A 99 6.47 -31.76 3.16
C ARG A 99 5.51 -31.32 4.25
N GLU A 100 6.00 -31.02 5.44
CA GLU A 100 5.19 -30.57 6.57
C GLU A 100 4.52 -29.23 6.31
N LEU A 101 5.26 -28.27 5.76
CA LEU A 101 4.77 -26.92 5.54
C LEU A 101 3.85 -26.80 4.32
N LEU A 102 4.04 -27.58 3.28
CA LEU A 102 3.14 -27.61 2.11
C LEU A 102 1.76 -28.23 2.42
N LEU A 103 1.64 -28.99 3.50
CA LEU A 103 0.35 -29.51 3.98
C LEU A 103 -0.47 -28.44 4.71
N VAL A 104 0.17 -27.39 5.21
CA VAL A 104 -0.48 -26.33 6.01
C VAL A 104 -0.64 -25.08 5.15
N ARG A 105 -1.87 -24.79 4.71
CA ARG A 105 -2.16 -23.50 4.06
C ARG A 105 -2.13 -22.37 5.08
N ARG A 106 -1.25 -21.39 4.87
CA ARG A 106 -1.19 -20.20 5.70
C ARG A 106 -2.44 -19.33 5.50
N THR A 107 -3.14 -19.05 6.58
CA THR A 107 -4.20 -18.04 6.61
C THR A 107 -3.59 -16.70 7.07
N VAL A 108 -3.55 -15.72 6.19
CA VAL A 108 -3.04 -14.36 6.49
C VAL A 108 -4.22 -13.40 6.43
N ALA A 109 -4.73 -13.00 7.59
CA ALA A 109 -5.89 -12.10 7.69
C ALA A 109 -5.52 -10.63 7.57
N THR A 110 -4.31 -10.26 8.00
CA THR A 110 -3.84 -8.87 8.04
C THR A 110 -2.42 -8.76 7.47
N ALA A 111 -2.06 -7.57 7.00
CA ALA A 111 -0.70 -7.23 6.62
C ALA A 111 0.25 -7.31 7.84
N PRO A 112 1.58 -7.45 7.65
CA PRO A 112 2.51 -7.55 8.76
C PRO A 112 2.44 -6.35 9.68
N ILE A 113 2.09 -6.59 10.95
CA ILE A 113 1.93 -5.53 11.95
C ILE A 113 3.22 -4.71 12.12
N ALA A 114 4.39 -5.32 11.98
CA ALA A 114 5.68 -4.62 12.07
C ALA A 114 5.85 -3.51 11.02
N ILE A 115 5.16 -3.60 9.88
CA ILE A 115 5.14 -2.54 8.87
C ILE A 115 4.09 -1.49 9.23
N LEU A 116 2.89 -1.93 9.63
CA LEU A 116 1.81 -1.03 10.00
C LEU A 116 2.12 -0.22 11.27
N SER A 117 2.87 -0.78 12.22
CA SER A 117 3.31 -0.15 13.46
C SER A 117 4.69 0.52 13.39
N ASP A 118 5.27 0.69 12.19
CA ASP A 118 6.55 1.40 12.04
C ASP A 118 6.44 2.83 12.61
N PRO A 119 7.29 3.22 13.57
CA PRO A 119 7.17 4.51 14.25
C PRO A 119 7.35 5.71 13.31
N GLY A 120 8.22 5.60 12.28
CA GLY A 120 8.44 6.65 11.28
C GLY A 120 7.19 6.88 10.46
N ARG A 121 6.56 5.80 9.98
CA ARG A 121 5.31 5.83 9.23
C ARG A 121 4.16 6.40 10.07
N LEU A 122 4.00 5.96 11.33
CA LEU A 122 2.94 6.47 12.22
C LEU A 122 3.15 7.94 12.56
N ALA A 123 4.40 8.37 12.77
CA ALA A 123 4.72 9.79 12.95
C ALA A 123 4.40 10.60 11.69
N ALA A 124 4.73 10.09 10.50
CA ALA A 124 4.39 10.73 9.23
C ALA A 124 2.87 10.85 9.05
N LEU A 125 2.10 9.80 9.37
CA LEU A 125 0.64 9.82 9.36
C LEU A 125 0.10 10.86 10.35
N GLY A 126 0.55 10.85 11.61
CA GLY A 126 0.14 11.81 12.64
C GLY A 126 0.41 13.27 12.23
N ASN A 127 1.57 13.53 11.61
CA ASN A 127 1.95 14.85 11.15
C ASN A 127 1.06 15.39 10.01
N THR A 128 0.27 14.54 9.34
CA THR A 128 -0.69 15.02 8.34
C THR A 128 -1.88 15.77 8.96
N GLY A 129 -2.18 15.51 10.24
CA GLY A 129 -3.38 16.01 10.89
C GLY A 129 -4.70 15.53 10.30
N MET A 130 -4.65 14.53 9.40
CA MET A 130 -5.85 14.03 8.71
C MET A 130 -6.56 12.90 9.46
N LEU A 131 -5.83 12.18 10.32
CA LEU A 131 -6.42 11.11 11.12
C LEU A 131 -7.38 11.72 12.15
N ASP A 132 -8.58 11.15 12.27
CA ASP A 132 -9.67 11.63 13.14
C ASP A 132 -10.12 13.08 12.87
N SER A 133 -9.73 13.67 11.76
CA SER A 133 -10.11 15.02 11.39
C SER A 133 -11.54 15.10 10.84
N GLU A 134 -12.14 16.29 10.90
CA GLU A 134 -13.44 16.57 10.29
C GLU A 134 -13.45 16.25 8.78
N PRO A 135 -14.63 16.03 8.19
CA PRO A 135 -14.78 15.95 6.74
C PRO A 135 -14.17 17.16 6.04
N ASP A 136 -13.66 16.94 4.84
CA ASP A 136 -13.01 17.98 4.05
C ASP A 136 -13.56 17.91 2.62
N GLU A 137 -14.22 19.00 2.20
CA GLU A 137 -14.93 19.06 0.94
C GLU A 137 -14.05 18.77 -0.28
N GLU A 138 -12.78 19.13 -0.22
CA GLU A 138 -11.87 18.90 -1.33
C GLU A 138 -11.59 17.40 -1.54
N PHE A 139 -11.34 16.66 -0.46
CA PHE A 139 -11.22 15.21 -0.54
C PHE A 139 -12.55 14.57 -0.98
N ASP A 140 -13.69 15.10 -0.53
CA ASP A 140 -15.00 14.58 -0.89
C ASP A 140 -15.31 14.80 -2.39
N ILE A 141 -14.90 15.95 -2.94
CA ILE A 141 -14.98 16.22 -4.37
C ILE A 141 -14.16 15.22 -5.17
N LEU A 142 -12.90 14.99 -4.78
CA LEU A 142 -12.01 14.04 -5.46
C LEU A 142 -12.50 12.60 -5.37
N THR A 143 -13.06 12.23 -4.22
CA THR A 143 -13.62 10.89 -4.00
C THR A 143 -14.86 10.66 -4.86
N ARG A 144 -15.79 11.64 -4.94
CA ARG A 144 -16.94 11.59 -5.85
C ARG A 144 -16.52 11.53 -7.32
N LEU A 145 -15.52 12.34 -7.69
CA LEU A 145 -14.97 12.33 -9.04
C LEU A 145 -14.38 10.96 -9.42
N ALA A 146 -13.68 10.29 -8.49
CA ALA A 146 -13.17 8.95 -8.72
C ALA A 146 -14.29 7.94 -8.98
N ALA A 147 -15.32 7.91 -8.13
CA ALA A 147 -16.47 7.03 -8.29
C ALA A 147 -17.15 7.26 -9.67
N GLN A 148 -17.33 8.52 -10.07
CA GLN A 148 -17.93 8.90 -11.35
C GLN A 148 -17.07 8.45 -12.54
N LEU A 149 -15.77 8.79 -12.56
CA LEU A 149 -14.89 8.50 -13.69
C LEU A 149 -14.60 6.99 -13.86
N LEU A 150 -14.53 6.28 -12.75
CA LEU A 150 -14.28 4.84 -12.76
C LEU A 150 -15.57 4.03 -12.89
N GLY A 151 -16.73 4.66 -12.70
CA GLY A 151 -18.03 4.00 -12.72
C GLY A 151 -18.13 2.95 -11.60
N THR A 152 -17.68 3.27 -10.38
CA THR A 152 -17.72 2.40 -9.21
C THR A 152 -18.69 2.94 -8.17
N PRO A 153 -19.40 2.06 -7.42
CA PRO A 153 -20.33 2.51 -6.39
C PRO A 153 -19.62 3.13 -5.18
N VAL A 154 -18.36 2.75 -4.91
CA VAL A 154 -17.62 3.20 -3.74
C VAL A 154 -16.24 3.72 -4.15
N ALA A 155 -15.83 4.84 -3.53
CA ALA A 155 -14.46 5.33 -3.57
C ALA A 155 -14.08 5.92 -2.20
N LEU A 156 -12.80 5.84 -1.82
CA LEU A 156 -12.32 6.21 -0.50
C LEU A 156 -10.96 6.92 -0.56
N VAL A 157 -10.80 7.95 0.27
CA VAL A 157 -9.50 8.38 0.79
C VAL A 157 -9.33 7.75 2.16
N SER A 158 -8.48 6.74 2.26
CA SER A 158 -8.34 5.87 3.42
C SER A 158 -6.96 6.02 4.05
N LEU A 159 -6.90 6.27 5.34
CA LEU A 159 -5.69 6.31 6.15
C LEU A 159 -5.62 5.04 7.01
N VAL A 160 -4.44 4.49 7.21
CA VAL A 160 -4.25 3.22 7.92
C VAL A 160 -3.23 3.43 9.03
N ASP A 161 -3.65 3.28 10.29
CA ASP A 161 -2.76 3.19 11.43
C ASP A 161 -2.43 1.72 11.78
N ASP A 162 -1.95 1.44 12.97
CA ASP A 162 -1.61 0.09 13.44
C ASP A 162 -2.81 -0.67 14.04
N GLN A 163 -3.98 -0.03 14.15
CA GLN A 163 -5.20 -0.59 14.77
C GLN A 163 -6.35 -0.67 13.77
N ARG A 164 -6.47 0.31 12.89
CA ARG A 164 -7.66 0.53 12.07
C ARG A 164 -7.36 1.21 10.75
N GLN A 165 -8.38 1.25 9.94
CA GLN A 165 -8.50 2.07 8.74
C GLN A 165 -9.49 3.21 9.04
N PHE A 166 -9.10 4.46 8.79
CA PHE A 166 -9.93 5.65 8.90
C PHE A 166 -10.25 6.22 7.52
N PHE A 167 -11.50 6.61 7.29
CA PHE A 167 -11.94 7.23 6.04
C PHE A 167 -11.92 8.75 6.16
N LYS A 168 -10.88 9.39 5.62
CA LYS A 168 -10.81 10.86 5.51
C LYS A 168 -11.92 11.37 4.60
N SER A 169 -12.20 10.65 3.52
CA SER A 169 -13.33 10.87 2.63
C SER A 169 -13.87 9.55 2.11
N GLN A 170 -15.15 9.48 1.87
CA GLN A 170 -15.82 8.29 1.38
C GLN A 170 -17.07 8.65 0.55
N VAL A 171 -17.39 7.80 -0.41
CA VAL A 171 -18.67 7.78 -1.11
C VAL A 171 -19.12 6.33 -1.26
N GLY A 172 -20.41 6.08 -1.00
CA GLY A 172 -21.07 4.81 -1.25
C GLY A 172 -20.86 3.71 -0.21
N LEU A 173 -20.22 3.99 0.93
CA LEU A 173 -20.15 3.00 2.01
C LEU A 173 -21.50 2.74 2.64
N PRO A 174 -21.82 1.47 2.99
CA PRO A 174 -23.06 1.13 3.68
C PRO A 174 -23.01 1.56 5.15
N HIS A 175 -24.21 1.74 5.75
CA HIS A 175 -24.32 1.90 7.18
C HIS A 175 -23.90 0.61 7.93
N PRO A 176 -23.19 0.68 9.07
CA PRO A 176 -22.83 1.88 9.86
C PRO A 176 -21.51 2.55 9.46
N TRP A 177 -20.79 2.01 8.47
CA TRP A 177 -19.42 2.43 8.12
C TRP A 177 -19.34 3.85 7.57
N ASP A 178 -20.42 4.31 6.90
CA ASP A 178 -20.57 5.68 6.41
C ASP A 178 -20.52 6.72 7.54
N LYS A 179 -21.01 6.37 8.73
CA LYS A 179 -21.05 7.24 9.91
C LYS A 179 -19.85 7.07 10.82
N SER A 180 -19.41 5.83 11.04
CA SER A 180 -18.26 5.54 11.90
C SER A 180 -16.95 6.03 11.29
N ARG A 181 -16.88 6.18 9.98
CA ARG A 181 -15.72 6.59 9.20
C ARG A 181 -14.46 5.76 9.50
N GLN A 182 -14.62 4.53 9.94
CA GLN A 182 -13.52 3.64 10.25
C GLN A 182 -13.93 2.17 10.21
N THR A 183 -12.94 1.29 9.99
CA THR A 183 -13.08 -0.15 10.11
C THR A 183 -11.86 -0.73 10.81
N PRO A 184 -11.96 -1.89 11.50
CA PRO A 184 -10.79 -2.62 11.97
C PRO A 184 -9.95 -3.11 10.79
N LEU A 185 -8.67 -3.41 11.01
CA LEU A 185 -7.75 -3.92 9.97
C LEU A 185 -8.26 -5.22 9.31
N SER A 186 -9.04 -6.04 10.02
CA SER A 186 -9.69 -7.22 9.44
C SER A 186 -10.66 -6.94 8.29
N HIS A 187 -11.08 -5.67 8.13
CA HIS A 187 -11.96 -5.19 7.06
C HIS A 187 -11.23 -4.25 6.08
N SER A 188 -9.90 -4.22 6.10
CA SER A 188 -9.12 -3.32 5.27
C SER A 188 -8.39 -4.05 4.14
N PHE A 189 -8.59 -3.62 2.91
CA PHE A 189 -7.73 -3.96 1.77
C PHE A 189 -6.57 -2.95 1.67
N CYS A 190 -6.81 -1.71 2.11
CA CYS A 190 -5.84 -0.62 2.06
C CYS A 190 -4.59 -0.89 2.89
N GLN A 191 -4.67 -1.71 3.95
CA GLN A 191 -3.50 -2.13 4.71
C GLN A 191 -2.44 -2.83 3.85
N TRP A 192 -2.86 -3.54 2.79
CA TRP A 192 -1.95 -4.22 1.88
C TRP A 192 -1.26 -3.25 0.92
N VAL A 193 -1.96 -2.19 0.51
CA VAL A 193 -1.35 -1.07 -0.24
C VAL A 193 -0.29 -0.38 0.60
N VAL A 194 -0.60 -0.10 1.88
CA VAL A 194 0.35 0.49 2.83
C VAL A 194 1.54 -0.43 3.07
N SER A 195 1.30 -1.71 3.25
CA SER A 195 2.35 -2.68 3.55
C SER A 195 3.32 -2.91 2.40
N SER A 196 2.83 -2.93 1.16
CA SER A 196 3.66 -3.16 -0.03
C SER A 196 4.26 -1.90 -0.62
N ASP A 197 3.70 -0.73 -0.33
CA ASP A 197 3.97 0.53 -1.02
C ASP A 197 3.72 0.44 -2.54
N GLU A 198 2.78 -0.41 -2.93
CA GLU A 198 2.43 -0.69 -4.32
C GLU A 198 0.91 -0.62 -4.51
N GLU A 199 0.48 -0.41 -5.76
CA GLU A 199 -0.94 -0.51 -6.08
C GLU A 199 -1.45 -1.94 -5.87
N LEU A 200 -2.68 -2.06 -5.41
CA LEU A 200 -3.40 -3.32 -5.30
C LEU A 200 -4.60 -3.31 -6.23
N VAL A 201 -4.64 -4.28 -7.15
CA VAL A 201 -5.73 -4.46 -8.10
C VAL A 201 -6.31 -5.86 -7.94
N VAL A 202 -7.60 -5.94 -7.66
CA VAL A 202 -8.32 -7.20 -7.40
C VAL A 202 -9.61 -7.22 -8.23
N SER A 203 -9.74 -8.20 -9.11
CA SER A 203 -10.94 -8.37 -9.96
C SER A 203 -12.09 -9.06 -9.21
N ASP A 204 -11.78 -10.06 -8.39
CA ASP A 204 -12.73 -10.72 -7.47
C ASP A 204 -12.01 -11.16 -6.19
N ALA A 205 -12.31 -10.49 -5.09
CA ALA A 205 -11.70 -10.76 -3.79
C ALA A 205 -12.11 -12.10 -3.20
N ARG A 206 -13.26 -12.64 -3.59
CA ARG A 206 -13.77 -13.93 -3.11
C ARG A 206 -12.93 -15.10 -3.62
N GLU A 207 -12.27 -14.92 -4.78
CA GLU A 207 -11.37 -15.91 -5.38
C GLU A 207 -9.91 -15.72 -4.94
N HIS A 208 -9.58 -14.57 -4.30
CA HIS A 208 -8.22 -14.27 -3.91
C HIS A 208 -7.79 -15.09 -2.68
N ALA A 209 -6.63 -15.74 -2.77
CA ALA A 209 -6.15 -16.69 -1.76
C ALA A 209 -6.13 -16.14 -0.31
N ILE A 210 -5.82 -14.85 -0.14
CA ILE A 210 -5.73 -14.16 1.16
C ILE A 210 -7.00 -13.34 1.43
N LEU A 211 -7.42 -12.50 0.48
CA LEU A 211 -8.48 -11.53 0.71
C LEU A 211 -9.87 -12.14 0.87
N ARG A 212 -10.11 -13.36 0.39
CA ARG A 212 -11.42 -14.03 0.50
C ARG A 212 -11.95 -14.21 1.93
N THR A 213 -11.06 -14.08 2.92
CA THR A 213 -11.43 -14.15 4.35
C THR A 213 -11.52 -12.76 5.00
N ASN A 214 -11.37 -11.67 4.23
CA ASN A 214 -11.46 -10.31 4.75
C ASN A 214 -12.92 -9.94 5.01
N GLY A 215 -13.20 -9.40 6.21
CA GLY A 215 -14.55 -9.03 6.64
C GLY A 215 -15.23 -7.97 5.77
N ALA A 216 -14.47 -7.17 5.01
CA ALA A 216 -15.05 -6.20 4.09
C ALA A 216 -15.88 -6.85 2.96
N ILE A 217 -15.64 -8.12 2.64
CA ILE A 217 -16.43 -8.84 1.63
C ILE A 217 -17.86 -9.04 2.12
N SER A 218 -18.03 -9.57 3.35
CA SER A 218 -19.34 -9.84 3.93
C SER A 218 -20.06 -8.58 4.39
N ASP A 219 -19.34 -7.64 5.02
CA ASP A 219 -19.92 -6.54 5.79
C ASP A 219 -20.03 -5.24 5.00
N LEU A 220 -19.15 -5.04 4.02
CA LEU A 220 -19.15 -3.85 3.14
C LEU A 220 -19.49 -4.18 1.67
N GLY A 221 -19.62 -5.46 1.32
CA GLY A 221 -19.91 -5.89 -0.04
C GLY A 221 -18.74 -5.71 -1.02
N VAL A 222 -17.49 -5.67 -0.54
CA VAL A 222 -16.31 -5.50 -1.38
C VAL A 222 -16.08 -6.76 -2.20
N VAL A 223 -16.18 -6.65 -3.53
CA VAL A 223 -15.88 -7.74 -4.46
C VAL A 223 -14.68 -7.40 -5.34
N ALA A 224 -14.68 -6.27 -6.02
CA ALA A 224 -13.52 -5.79 -6.77
C ALA A 224 -12.93 -4.55 -6.11
N TYR A 225 -11.62 -4.40 -6.19
CA TYR A 225 -10.87 -3.32 -5.55
C TYR A 225 -9.73 -2.87 -6.44
N ALA A 226 -9.54 -1.56 -6.54
CA ALA A 226 -8.31 -0.97 -7.05
C ALA A 226 -7.89 0.17 -6.13
N GLY A 227 -6.65 0.15 -5.65
CA GLY A 227 -6.14 1.18 -4.74
C GLY A 227 -4.68 1.51 -5.03
N VAL A 228 -4.35 2.79 -4.87
CA VAL A 228 -3.01 3.35 -5.05
C VAL A 228 -2.49 3.94 -3.74
N PRO A 229 -1.17 3.94 -3.50
CA PRO A 229 -0.59 4.48 -2.28
C PRO A 229 -0.87 5.97 -2.10
N LEU A 230 -1.22 6.35 -0.88
CA LEU A 230 -1.18 7.72 -0.40
C LEU A 230 0.04 7.90 0.49
N SER A 231 0.92 8.84 0.10
CA SER A 231 2.20 9.06 0.75
C SER A 231 2.23 10.40 1.48
N ALA A 232 2.86 10.43 2.65
CA ALA A 232 3.25 11.65 3.31
C ALA A 232 4.31 12.42 2.50
N ALA A 233 4.54 13.69 2.83
CA ALA A 233 5.60 14.50 2.18
C ALA A 233 7.00 13.91 2.40
N THR A 234 7.20 13.19 3.49
CA THR A 234 8.45 12.48 3.84
C THR A 234 8.65 11.19 3.05
N GLY A 235 7.61 10.68 2.40
CA GLY A 235 7.67 9.53 1.48
C GLY A 235 7.05 8.25 2.00
N GLU A 236 6.69 8.17 3.28
CA GLU A 236 6.05 6.98 3.87
C GLU A 236 4.62 6.83 3.35
N THR A 237 4.23 5.60 3.06
CA THR A 237 2.85 5.30 2.68
C THR A 237 1.97 5.24 3.91
N ILE A 238 1.00 6.16 3.97
CA ILE A 238 0.11 6.39 5.13
C ILE A 238 -1.31 5.90 4.91
N GLY A 239 -1.65 5.55 3.67
CA GLY A 239 -3.00 5.16 3.31
C GLY A 239 -3.15 4.72 1.86
N SER A 240 -4.38 4.71 1.38
CA SER A 240 -4.72 4.36 0.00
C SER A 240 -5.86 5.24 -0.51
N PHE A 241 -5.75 5.66 -1.76
CA PHE A 241 -6.88 6.15 -2.54
C PHE A 241 -7.42 5.00 -3.38
N CYS A 242 -8.69 4.64 -3.22
CA CYS A 242 -9.21 3.43 -3.82
C CYS A 242 -10.63 3.57 -4.37
N ALA A 243 -10.94 2.69 -5.32
CA ALA A 243 -12.25 2.46 -5.88
C ALA A 243 -12.66 1.01 -5.68
N ILE A 244 -13.94 0.78 -5.38
CA ILE A 244 -14.46 -0.53 -4.99
C ILE A 244 -15.74 -0.81 -5.78
N ASP A 245 -15.93 -2.06 -6.20
CA ASP A 245 -17.19 -2.53 -6.79
C ASP A 245 -17.75 -3.72 -6.00
N CYS A 246 -19.08 -3.83 -5.99
CA CYS A 246 -19.82 -4.93 -5.35
C CYS A 246 -19.97 -6.17 -6.25
N LYS A 247 -19.37 -6.15 -7.42
CA LYS A 247 -19.35 -7.24 -8.41
C LYS A 247 -17.94 -7.39 -8.98
N PRO A 248 -17.62 -8.55 -9.58
CA PRO A 248 -16.35 -8.75 -10.25
C PRO A 248 -16.11 -7.69 -11.33
N ARG A 249 -14.86 -7.25 -11.47
CA ARG A 249 -14.50 -6.19 -12.40
C ARG A 249 -13.13 -6.40 -13.01
N ASP A 250 -13.05 -6.31 -14.33
CA ASP A 250 -11.80 -6.22 -15.05
C ASP A 250 -11.39 -4.75 -15.14
N TRP A 251 -10.34 -4.41 -14.40
CA TRP A 251 -9.77 -3.06 -14.38
C TRP A 251 -8.91 -2.83 -15.62
N ASN A 252 -9.35 -1.97 -16.53
CA ASN A 252 -8.56 -1.65 -17.70
C ASN A 252 -7.44 -0.62 -17.40
N SER A 253 -6.48 -0.49 -18.33
CA SER A 253 -5.33 0.38 -18.17
C SER A 253 -5.69 1.86 -18.01
N GLU A 254 -6.76 2.33 -18.65
CA GLU A 254 -7.24 3.71 -18.57
C GLU A 254 -7.84 4.02 -17.20
N GLN A 255 -8.64 3.09 -16.64
CA GLN A 255 -9.18 3.21 -15.28
C GLN A 255 -8.07 3.26 -14.23
N LEU A 256 -7.08 2.38 -14.35
CA LEU A 256 -5.93 2.37 -13.43
C LEU A 256 -5.07 3.63 -13.58
N ALA A 257 -4.87 4.14 -14.81
CA ALA A 257 -4.19 5.41 -15.03
C ALA A 257 -4.97 6.59 -14.42
N THR A 258 -6.30 6.60 -14.55
CA THR A 258 -7.16 7.61 -13.93
C THR A 258 -7.08 7.57 -12.41
N LEU A 259 -7.11 6.39 -11.80
CA LEU A 259 -6.97 6.22 -10.36
C LEU A 259 -5.61 6.70 -9.85
N ARG A 260 -4.51 6.35 -10.56
CA ARG A 260 -3.15 6.83 -10.22
C ARG A 260 -3.04 8.34 -10.27
N ASP A 261 -3.57 8.97 -11.31
CA ASP A 261 -3.49 10.43 -11.46
C ASP A 261 -4.37 11.15 -10.43
N LEU A 262 -5.56 10.64 -10.10
CA LEU A 262 -6.36 11.15 -8.98
C LEU A 262 -5.64 10.97 -7.64
N GLY A 263 -4.99 9.82 -7.40
CA GLY A 263 -4.18 9.58 -6.21
C GLY A 263 -3.03 10.59 -6.07
N GLN A 264 -2.40 11.01 -7.18
CA GLN A 264 -1.38 12.07 -7.15
C GLN A 264 -1.98 13.43 -6.75
N VAL A 265 -3.20 13.75 -7.21
CA VAL A 265 -3.90 14.97 -6.80
C VAL A 265 -4.25 14.93 -5.31
N VAL A 266 -4.77 13.80 -4.81
CA VAL A 266 -5.08 13.59 -3.39
C VAL A 266 -3.81 13.73 -2.53
N ASN A 267 -2.69 13.16 -2.95
CA ASN A 267 -1.39 13.33 -2.26
C ASN A 267 -0.95 14.79 -2.19
N ALA A 268 -1.14 15.56 -3.27
CA ALA A 268 -0.85 16.99 -3.26
C ALA A 268 -1.74 17.74 -2.26
N CYS A 269 -3.04 17.45 -2.22
CA CYS A 269 -3.97 18.02 -1.24
C CYS A 269 -3.54 17.69 0.19
N SER A 270 -3.13 16.45 0.47
CA SER A 270 -2.61 16.03 1.77
C SER A 270 -1.36 16.80 2.19
N ALA A 271 -0.40 16.97 1.27
CA ALA A 271 0.82 17.73 1.53
C ALA A 271 0.53 19.21 1.86
N PHE A 272 -0.47 19.81 1.22
CA PHE A 272 -0.90 21.17 1.52
C PHE A 272 -1.58 21.32 2.90
N ASN A 273 -2.37 20.34 3.31
CA ASN A 273 -2.94 20.37 4.65
C ASN A 273 -1.86 20.37 5.74
N GLN A 274 -0.74 19.67 5.52
CA GLN A 274 0.42 19.74 6.41
C GLN A 274 1.03 21.15 6.45
N LEU A 275 1.12 21.86 5.32
CA LEU A 275 1.57 23.26 5.27
C LEU A 275 0.67 24.18 6.11
N ARG A 276 -0.65 24.06 5.97
CA ARG A 276 -1.64 24.85 6.68
C ARG A 276 -1.62 24.64 8.20
N LEU A 277 -1.43 23.41 8.65
CA LEU A 277 -1.46 23.05 10.08
C LEU A 277 -0.17 23.42 10.80
N GLY A 278 0.78 24.08 10.13
CA GLY A 278 2.02 24.54 10.76
C GLY A 278 2.94 23.41 11.23
N GLY A 279 2.84 22.24 10.59
CA GLY A 279 3.61 21.04 10.91
C GLY A 279 5.11 21.17 10.60
N ARG A 280 5.75 22.17 11.21
CA ARG A 280 7.20 22.33 11.23
C ARG A 280 7.80 21.45 12.32
N GLN A 281 8.53 20.42 11.93
CA GLN A 281 9.52 19.86 12.83
C GLN A 281 10.80 20.70 12.75
N PRO A 282 11.30 21.22 13.87
CA PRO A 282 12.60 21.90 13.88
C PRO A 282 13.68 20.93 13.42
N GLY A 283 14.40 21.27 12.33
CA GLY A 283 15.55 20.52 11.84
C GLY A 283 15.36 19.73 10.53
N THR A 284 14.14 19.66 9.96
CA THR A 284 13.86 18.90 8.71
C THR A 284 13.54 19.79 7.51
N ASP A 285 13.77 21.09 7.61
CA ASP A 285 13.23 22.10 6.70
C ASP A 285 13.47 21.83 5.20
N THR A 286 14.68 21.42 4.81
CA THR A 286 15.00 21.25 3.39
C THR A 286 14.42 19.98 2.80
N ALA A 287 14.54 18.85 3.48
CA ALA A 287 14.05 17.56 2.97
C ALA A 287 12.51 17.54 2.92
N TRP A 288 11.85 18.08 3.94
CA TRP A 288 10.41 18.22 3.99
C TRP A 288 9.88 19.17 2.89
N PHE A 289 10.54 20.34 2.71
CA PHE A 289 10.17 21.30 1.66
C PHE A 289 10.33 20.68 0.25
N LEU A 290 11.43 19.98 0.00
CA LEU A 290 11.66 19.28 -1.26
C LEU A 290 10.63 18.16 -1.47
N GLY A 291 10.29 17.41 -0.41
CA GLY A 291 9.25 16.37 -0.45
C GLY A 291 7.87 16.95 -0.82
N THR A 292 7.45 18.01 -0.12
CA THR A 292 6.18 18.71 -0.39
C THR A 292 6.13 19.26 -1.81
N THR A 293 7.20 19.94 -2.27
CA THR A 293 7.29 20.46 -3.64
C THR A 293 7.17 19.35 -4.68
N ARG A 294 7.84 18.21 -4.46
CA ARG A 294 7.79 17.06 -5.36
C ARG A 294 6.40 16.44 -5.43
N VAL A 295 5.75 16.24 -4.29
CA VAL A 295 4.40 15.68 -4.21
C VAL A 295 3.40 16.60 -4.90
N THR A 296 3.50 17.90 -4.66
CA THR A 296 2.65 18.92 -5.31
C THR A 296 2.85 18.96 -6.82
N ALA A 297 4.09 18.95 -7.30
CA ALA A 297 4.37 18.92 -8.74
C ALA A 297 3.76 17.67 -9.42
N ARG A 298 3.84 16.51 -8.78
CA ARG A 298 3.17 15.28 -9.25
C ARG A 298 1.65 15.44 -9.30
N GLY A 299 1.05 16.09 -8.30
CA GLY A 299 -0.38 16.39 -8.29
C GLY A 299 -0.82 17.23 -9.49
N PHE A 300 -0.07 18.30 -9.83
CA PHE A 300 -0.34 19.10 -11.03
C PHE A 300 -0.21 18.28 -12.33
N VAL A 301 0.81 17.43 -12.42
CA VAL A 301 0.97 16.52 -13.57
C VAL A 301 -0.22 15.55 -13.66
N GLY A 302 -0.65 14.99 -12.54
CA GLY A 302 -1.84 14.12 -12.46
C GLY A 302 -3.09 14.85 -12.95
N ALA A 303 -3.34 16.05 -12.44
CA ALA A 303 -4.48 16.87 -12.85
C ALA A 303 -4.44 17.24 -14.35
N ALA A 304 -3.27 17.56 -14.89
CA ALA A 304 -3.10 17.84 -16.33
C ALA A 304 -3.42 16.60 -17.19
N ARG A 305 -3.00 15.41 -16.79
CA ARG A 305 -3.32 14.17 -17.49
C ARG A 305 -4.82 13.84 -17.42
N LEU A 306 -5.45 14.08 -16.27
CA LEU A 306 -6.90 13.91 -16.11
C LEU A 306 -7.67 14.88 -17.02
N LEU A 307 -7.25 16.13 -17.11
CA LEU A 307 -7.81 17.11 -18.04
C LEU A 307 -7.65 16.66 -19.50
N GLY A 308 -6.51 16.09 -19.85
CA GLY A 308 -6.26 15.53 -21.20
C GLY A 308 -7.20 14.36 -21.54
N ARG A 309 -7.51 13.48 -20.60
CA ARG A 309 -8.39 12.32 -20.82
C ARG A 309 -9.87 12.64 -20.68
N HIS A 310 -10.25 13.43 -19.69
CA HIS A 310 -11.65 13.60 -19.27
C HIS A 310 -12.15 15.05 -19.39
N GLY A 311 -11.31 16.00 -19.81
CA GLY A 311 -11.64 17.44 -19.86
C GLY A 311 -12.70 17.83 -20.90
N ALA A 312 -13.12 16.89 -21.75
CA ALA A 312 -14.29 17.09 -22.62
C ALA A 312 -15.62 17.17 -21.80
N ASN A 313 -15.65 16.58 -20.59
CA ASN A 313 -16.74 16.73 -19.65
C ASN A 313 -16.59 18.07 -18.89
N PRO A 314 -17.56 19.02 -19.03
CA PRO A 314 -17.44 20.35 -18.42
C PRO A 314 -17.36 20.32 -16.88
N GLU A 315 -18.06 19.38 -16.23
CA GLU A 315 -18.09 19.24 -14.78
C GLU A 315 -16.73 18.74 -14.26
N VAL A 316 -16.17 17.71 -14.88
CA VAL A 316 -14.83 17.19 -14.56
C VAL A 316 -13.77 18.27 -14.76
N ARG A 317 -13.86 18.99 -15.87
CA ARG A 317 -12.95 20.10 -16.17
C ARG A 317 -13.02 21.20 -15.12
N ALA A 318 -14.23 21.67 -14.77
CA ALA A 318 -14.41 22.71 -13.77
C ALA A 318 -13.88 22.27 -12.39
N THR A 319 -14.17 21.03 -11.99
CA THR A 319 -13.69 20.44 -10.73
C THR A 319 -12.16 20.43 -10.68
N LEU A 320 -11.49 19.88 -11.69
CA LEU A 320 -10.03 19.79 -11.72
C LEU A 320 -9.36 21.18 -11.78
N LEU A 321 -9.89 22.10 -12.56
CA LEU A 321 -9.37 23.47 -12.61
C LEU A 321 -9.52 24.16 -11.25
N GLY A 322 -10.66 24.03 -10.57
CA GLY A 322 -10.88 24.61 -9.25
C GLY A 322 -9.91 24.05 -8.19
N VAL A 323 -9.57 22.76 -8.24
CA VAL A 323 -8.53 22.17 -7.37
C VAL A 323 -7.15 22.74 -7.69
N ILE A 324 -6.79 22.83 -8.96
CA ILE A 324 -5.49 23.39 -9.41
C ILE A 324 -5.34 24.85 -8.97
N GLU A 325 -6.36 25.66 -9.21
CA GLU A 325 -6.35 27.10 -8.88
C GLU A 325 -6.19 27.32 -7.37
N ARG A 326 -6.97 26.63 -6.54
CA ARG A 326 -6.83 26.73 -5.07
C ARG A 326 -5.42 26.38 -4.63
N ARG A 327 -4.86 25.29 -5.15
CA ARG A 327 -3.50 24.84 -4.77
C ARG A 327 -2.40 25.77 -5.27
N ALA A 328 -2.57 26.36 -6.41
CA ALA A 328 -1.64 27.38 -6.92
C ALA A 328 -1.64 28.64 -6.03
N HIS A 329 -2.81 29.12 -5.62
CA HIS A 329 -2.90 30.27 -4.70
C HIS A 329 -2.28 29.96 -3.32
N GLU A 330 -2.57 28.81 -2.73
CA GLU A 330 -1.98 28.39 -1.44
C GLU A 330 -0.44 28.29 -1.50
N LEU A 331 0.13 27.85 -2.63
CA LEU A 331 1.58 27.83 -2.83
C LEU A 331 2.16 29.24 -2.88
N ILE A 332 1.50 30.16 -3.58
CA ILE A 332 1.90 31.56 -3.68
C ILE A 332 1.87 32.20 -2.29
N ASP A 333 0.76 32.05 -1.57
CA ASP A 333 0.59 32.58 -0.21
C ASP A 333 1.64 32.03 0.75
N ALA A 334 1.94 30.71 0.68
CA ALA A 334 2.97 30.09 1.50
C ALA A 334 4.38 30.58 1.15
N ALA A 335 4.65 30.88 -0.12
CA ALA A 335 5.93 31.40 -0.56
C ALA A 335 6.14 32.88 -0.17
N GLU A 336 5.07 33.68 -0.18
CA GLU A 336 5.08 35.11 0.13
C GLU A 336 4.97 35.43 1.63
N ALA A 337 4.55 34.45 2.45
CA ALA A 337 4.42 34.65 3.89
C ALA A 337 5.75 34.99 4.56
N PRO A 338 5.84 36.09 5.33
CA PRO A 338 7.07 36.51 5.99
C PRO A 338 7.54 35.48 7.03
N PRO A 339 8.87 35.33 7.25
CA PRO A 339 9.49 34.28 8.05
C PRO A 339 9.15 34.29 9.55
N GLY A 340 8.05 34.88 9.97
CA GLY A 340 7.55 34.84 11.35
C GLY A 340 6.05 34.56 11.43
N LYS A 341 5.32 34.63 10.32
CA LYS A 341 3.87 34.37 10.26
C LYS A 341 3.50 33.02 9.60
N ARG A 342 4.51 32.26 9.15
CA ARG A 342 4.31 30.95 8.49
C ARG A 342 3.75 29.84 9.42
N ALA A 343 3.55 30.16 10.71
CA ALA A 343 3.07 29.22 11.74
C ALA A 343 1.66 29.53 12.29
N ALA A 344 0.92 30.49 11.70
CA ALA A 344 -0.36 30.96 12.26
C ALA A 344 -1.48 31.14 11.22
N ALA A 345 -1.35 30.53 10.02
CA ALA A 345 -2.42 30.54 9.00
C ALA A 345 -2.95 29.15 8.70
#